data_80f53f5521ab430a93ef12563b60f324
#
_entry.id   80f53f5521ab430a93ef12563b60f324
#
_cell.length_a   1.000
_cell.length_b   1.000
_cell.length_c   1.000
_cell.angle_alpha   90.00
_cell.angle_beta   90.00
_cell.angle_gamma   90.00
#
_symmetry.space_group_name_H-M   'P 1'
#
loop_
_entity.id
_entity.type
_entity.pdbx_description
1 polymer ?
#
loop_
_entity_poly.entity_id
_entity_poly.type
_entity_poly.pdbx_seq_one_letter_code
_entity_poly.pdbx_strand_id
1 'polypeptide(L)'
;MGLKTNSGFPVKAFLAGVMLLLVASILCAQDAGISAGGRWMEYDSQDQMTLVKTARFELDADNSLPGSEASPKVILFCTGGKLNLADFRPNAMIAPPNRPGFWGQPQMEVTVRVDNSHSNHGWNWVNGHFLSMDKGTVREMLGAQVFKVEVGTPRGPEIASFSPGGLDLARVKKACDLTPKKP
;
A
#
# COMPACT_ATOMS: atom_id res chain seq x y z
N MET A 1 -68.82 16.87 -29.97
CA MET A 1 -67.45 17.38 -29.76
C MET A 1 -66.70 16.38 -28.87
N GLY A 2 -65.91 15.52 -29.44
CA GLY A 2 -65.18 14.47 -28.72
C GLY A 2 -63.70 14.66 -28.89
N LEU A 3 -63.02 14.92 -27.81
CA LEU A 3 -61.54 14.98 -27.76
C LEU A 3 -60.97 13.56 -27.58
N LYS A 4 -60.26 13.06 -28.58
CA LYS A 4 -59.41 11.89 -28.51
C LYS A 4 -58.03 12.34 -28.07
N THR A 5 -57.59 12.01 -26.85
CA THR A 5 -56.22 12.09 -26.42
C THR A 5 -55.51 10.78 -26.77
N ASN A 6 -54.61 10.85 -27.73
CA ASN A 6 -53.70 9.76 -28.09
C ASN A 6 -52.33 10.02 -27.43
N SER A 7 -52.04 9.36 -26.31
CA SER A 7 -50.74 9.42 -25.67
C SER A 7 -50.05 8.05 -25.79
N GLY A 8 -49.47 7.81 -26.99
CA GLY A 8 -48.61 6.66 -27.23
C GLY A 8 -47.16 7.05 -26.89
N PHE A 9 -46.72 6.82 -25.68
CA PHE A 9 -45.30 6.87 -25.36
C PHE A 9 -44.58 5.67 -25.94
N PRO A 10 -43.47 5.82 -26.68
CA PRO A 10 -42.78 4.69 -27.29
C PRO A 10 -42.00 3.91 -26.22
N VAL A 11 -42.54 2.79 -25.78
CA VAL A 11 -41.92 1.85 -24.80
C VAL A 11 -40.52 1.39 -25.24
N LYS A 12 -40.17 1.49 -26.52
CA LYS A 12 -38.84 1.15 -27.04
C LYS A 12 -37.73 2.08 -26.62
N ALA A 13 -37.99 3.34 -26.29
CA ALA A 13 -36.98 4.30 -25.82
C ALA A 13 -36.59 4.07 -24.37
N PHE A 14 -37.47 3.48 -23.55
CA PHE A 14 -37.22 3.22 -22.14
C PHE A 14 -36.28 2.03 -21.90
N LEU A 15 -36.40 0.97 -22.78
CA LEU A 15 -35.53 -0.21 -22.68
C LEU A 15 -34.08 0.06 -23.08
N ALA A 16 -33.84 0.98 -24.03
CA ALA A 16 -32.47 1.34 -24.42
C ALA A 16 -31.74 2.15 -23.33
N GLY A 17 -32.45 3.00 -22.59
CA GLY A 17 -31.88 3.78 -21.51
C GLY A 17 -31.46 2.96 -20.25
N VAL A 18 -32.26 1.93 -19.94
CA VAL A 18 -31.96 1.03 -18.79
C VAL A 18 -30.78 0.11 -19.10
N MET A 19 -30.60 -0.32 -20.35
CA MET A 19 -29.47 -1.17 -20.74
C MET A 19 -28.13 -0.39 -20.73
N LEU A 20 -28.14 0.90 -21.05
CA LEU A 20 -26.95 1.75 -21.02
C LEU A 20 -26.46 2.03 -19.59
N LEU A 21 -27.39 2.13 -18.62
CA LEU A 21 -27.06 2.34 -17.20
C LEU A 21 -26.45 1.08 -16.53
N LEU A 22 -26.80 -0.11 -16.98
CA LEU A 22 -26.26 -1.37 -16.44
C LEU A 22 -24.81 -1.63 -16.90
N VAL A 23 -24.40 -1.13 -18.07
CA VAL A 23 -23.02 -1.32 -18.57
C VAL A 23 -22.04 -0.38 -17.88
N ALA A 24 -22.48 0.80 -17.43
CA ALA A 24 -21.63 1.76 -16.75
C ALA A 24 -21.19 1.32 -15.32
N SER A 25 -21.88 0.36 -14.72
CA SER A 25 -21.60 -0.12 -13.36
C SER A 25 -20.45 -1.14 -13.27
N ILE A 26 -19.97 -1.66 -14.39
CA ILE A 26 -18.95 -2.73 -14.43
C ILE A 26 -17.51 -2.17 -14.47
N LEU A 27 -17.35 -0.88 -14.77
CA LEU A 27 -16.01 -0.28 -14.99
C LEU A 27 -15.32 0.26 -13.73
N CYS A 28 -15.95 0.26 -12.56
CA CYS A 28 -15.37 0.79 -11.31
C CYS A 28 -14.88 -0.27 -10.31
N ALA A 29 -14.76 -1.55 -10.69
CA ALA A 29 -14.48 -2.64 -9.77
C ALA A 29 -12.99 -3.05 -9.68
N GLN A 30 -12.05 -2.26 -10.19
CA GLN A 30 -10.67 -2.75 -10.37
C GLN A 30 -9.67 -2.41 -9.25
N ASP A 31 -10.05 -1.67 -8.19
CA ASP A 31 -9.10 -1.30 -7.13
C ASP A 31 -9.63 -1.49 -5.70
N ALA A 32 -10.63 -2.34 -5.51
CA ALA A 32 -11.10 -2.67 -4.17
C ALA A 32 -10.11 -3.65 -3.54
N GLY A 33 -9.23 -3.15 -2.66
CA GLY A 33 -8.36 -3.98 -1.85
C GLY A 33 -9.19 -4.95 -0.99
N ILE A 34 -8.68 -6.15 -0.81
CA ILE A 34 -9.27 -7.16 0.09
C ILE A 34 -8.48 -7.18 1.40
N SER A 35 -9.13 -7.53 2.51
CA SER A 35 -8.43 -7.69 3.78
C SER A 35 -7.44 -8.86 3.69
N ALA A 36 -6.17 -8.58 4.02
CA ALA A 36 -5.11 -9.58 4.14
C ALA A 36 -4.89 -10.04 5.59
N GLY A 37 -5.80 -9.67 6.49
CA GLY A 37 -5.74 -9.96 7.92
C GLY A 37 -5.19 -8.80 8.74
N GLY A 38 -5.65 -8.67 9.99
CA GLY A 38 -5.35 -7.50 10.80
C GLY A 38 -5.77 -6.20 10.12
N ARG A 39 -4.86 -5.25 10.03
CA ARG A 39 -5.05 -3.95 9.34
C ARG A 39 -4.48 -3.93 7.92
N TRP A 40 -3.99 -5.06 7.42
CA TRP A 40 -3.41 -5.16 6.09
C TRP A 40 -4.47 -5.25 5.00
N MET A 41 -4.24 -4.52 3.92
CA MET A 41 -5.02 -4.61 2.69
C MET A 41 -4.16 -5.23 1.59
N GLU A 42 -4.75 -6.09 0.77
CA GLU A 42 -4.11 -6.71 -0.39
C GLU A 42 -4.82 -6.25 -1.65
N TYR A 43 -4.03 -5.91 -2.65
CA TYR A 43 -4.47 -5.51 -3.98
C TYR A 43 -3.79 -6.42 -4.99
N ASP A 44 -4.58 -7.20 -5.69
CA ASP A 44 -4.09 -8.12 -6.71
C ASP A 44 -4.34 -7.55 -8.09
N SER A 45 -3.36 -7.68 -8.95
CA SER A 45 -3.51 -7.39 -10.37
C SER A 45 -2.75 -8.42 -11.22
N GLN A 46 -3.11 -8.49 -12.49
CA GLN A 46 -2.43 -9.34 -13.46
C GLN A 46 -2.18 -8.52 -14.72
N ASP A 47 -0.92 -8.49 -15.14
CA ASP A 47 -0.55 -7.89 -16.42
C ASP A 47 -1.21 -8.68 -17.56
N GLN A 48 -1.96 -7.99 -18.40
CA GLN A 48 -2.74 -8.65 -19.47
C GLN A 48 -1.87 -9.20 -20.62
N MET A 49 -0.67 -8.66 -20.79
CA MET A 49 0.24 -9.06 -21.87
C MET A 49 1.14 -10.22 -21.44
N THR A 50 1.68 -10.15 -20.24
CA THR A 50 2.65 -11.12 -19.73
C THR A 50 2.04 -12.18 -18.82
N LEU A 51 0.77 -11.99 -18.40
CA LEU A 51 0.05 -12.80 -17.42
C LEU A 51 0.76 -12.86 -16.04
N VAL A 52 1.75 -12.02 -15.82
CA VAL A 52 2.46 -11.94 -14.54
C VAL A 52 1.52 -11.36 -13.48
N LYS A 53 1.38 -12.11 -12.39
CA LYS A 53 0.61 -11.67 -11.23
C LYS A 53 1.44 -10.74 -10.37
N THR A 54 0.81 -9.66 -9.92
CA THR A 54 1.35 -8.74 -8.93
C THR A 54 0.41 -8.67 -7.73
N ALA A 55 0.99 -8.60 -6.55
CA ALA A 55 0.26 -8.37 -5.31
C ALA A 55 0.90 -7.18 -4.58
N ARG A 56 0.07 -6.32 -4.02
CA ARG A 56 0.49 -5.18 -3.21
C ARG A 56 -0.17 -5.29 -1.84
N PHE A 57 0.65 -5.35 -0.78
CA PHE A 57 0.15 -5.35 0.59
C PHE A 57 0.42 -3.98 1.20
N GLU A 58 -0.59 -3.37 1.79
CA GLU A 58 -0.52 -2.06 2.42
C GLU A 58 -0.90 -2.13 3.89
N LEU A 59 -0.15 -1.42 4.72
CA LEU A 59 -0.44 -1.19 6.13
C LEU A 59 -0.37 0.31 6.41
N ASP A 60 -1.47 0.89 6.86
CA ASP A 60 -1.50 2.26 7.35
C ASP A 60 -0.95 2.36 8.77
N ALA A 61 -0.24 3.45 9.06
CA ALA A 61 0.20 3.76 10.41
C ALA A 61 -0.99 4.02 11.35
N ASP A 62 -0.74 3.83 12.64
CA ASP A 62 -1.69 4.10 13.72
C ASP A 62 -1.81 5.59 14.03
N ASN A 63 -0.85 6.39 13.56
CA ASN A 63 -0.78 7.83 13.75
C ASN A 63 -0.45 8.55 12.43
N SER A 64 -0.74 9.85 12.38
CA SER A 64 -0.28 10.74 11.31
C SER A 64 0.99 11.47 11.75
N LEU A 65 1.84 11.84 10.78
CA LEU A 65 2.97 12.72 11.04
C LEU A 65 2.54 14.19 10.98
N PRO A 66 3.18 15.09 11.73
CA PRO A 66 2.88 16.51 11.68
C PRO A 66 3.00 17.10 10.27
N GLY A 67 1.96 17.79 9.83
CA GLY A 67 1.90 18.40 8.49
C GLY A 67 1.62 17.42 7.34
N SER A 68 1.23 16.19 7.67
CA SER A 68 0.77 15.20 6.70
C SER A 68 -0.76 15.23 6.55
N GLU A 69 -1.25 15.12 5.33
CA GLU A 69 -2.68 14.98 5.02
C GLU A 69 -3.17 13.53 5.14
N ALA A 70 -2.27 12.57 5.11
CA ALA A 70 -2.57 11.14 5.19
C ALA A 70 -1.63 10.42 6.15
N SER A 71 -2.08 9.32 6.73
CA SER A 71 -1.23 8.47 7.58
C SER A 71 -0.06 7.89 6.80
N PRO A 72 1.11 7.72 7.44
CA PRO A 72 2.21 6.96 6.85
C PRO A 72 1.76 5.55 6.45
N LYS A 73 2.44 4.97 5.45
CA LYS A 73 2.15 3.61 4.97
C LYS A 73 3.42 2.78 4.83
N VAL A 74 3.27 1.50 5.05
CA VAL A 74 4.20 0.48 4.55
C VAL A 74 3.52 -0.25 3.39
N ILE A 75 4.24 -0.39 2.27
CA ILE A 75 3.73 -1.06 1.07
C ILE A 75 4.74 -2.11 0.62
N LEU A 76 4.27 -3.35 0.46
CA LEU A 76 5.04 -4.44 -0.11
C LEU A 76 4.57 -4.68 -1.54
N PHE A 77 5.49 -4.63 -2.51
CA PHE A 77 5.22 -4.93 -3.91
C PHE A 77 5.80 -6.27 -4.28
N CYS A 78 4.96 -7.19 -4.72
CA CYS A 78 5.33 -8.55 -5.07
C CYS A 78 4.96 -8.83 -6.52
N THR A 79 5.88 -9.40 -7.28
CA THR A 79 5.67 -9.72 -8.69
C THR A 79 6.21 -11.10 -8.97
N GLY A 80 5.43 -11.94 -9.66
CA GLY A 80 5.85 -13.29 -10.01
C GLY A 80 6.21 -14.16 -8.80
N GLY A 81 5.52 -13.94 -7.66
CA GLY A 81 5.75 -14.69 -6.41
C GLY A 81 6.96 -14.24 -5.60
N LYS A 82 7.54 -13.07 -5.84
CA LYS A 82 8.71 -12.55 -5.12
C LYS A 82 8.51 -11.12 -4.69
N LEU A 83 9.07 -10.75 -3.51
CA LEU A 83 9.16 -9.35 -3.10
C LEU A 83 10.14 -8.61 -4.01
N ASN A 84 9.64 -7.60 -4.71
CA ASN A 84 10.44 -6.70 -5.54
C ASN A 84 10.87 -5.46 -4.79
N LEU A 85 9.95 -4.87 -4.04
CA LEU A 85 10.16 -3.59 -3.37
C LEU A 85 9.33 -3.56 -2.09
N ALA A 86 9.85 -2.90 -1.08
CA ALA A 86 9.12 -2.54 0.13
C ALA A 86 9.34 -1.06 0.41
N ASP A 87 8.26 -0.29 0.44
CA ASP A 87 8.29 1.16 0.65
C ASP A 87 7.77 1.52 2.03
N PHE A 88 8.47 2.41 2.70
CA PHE A 88 7.92 3.24 3.75
C PHE A 88 7.57 4.60 3.16
N ARG A 89 6.30 4.95 3.16
CA ARG A 89 5.76 6.23 2.68
C ARG A 89 5.31 7.06 3.86
N PRO A 90 6.07 8.08 4.27
CA PRO A 90 5.71 8.93 5.41
C PRO A 90 4.48 9.80 5.13
N ASN A 91 4.10 10.02 3.86
CA ASN A 91 3.08 10.95 3.41
C ASN A 91 3.27 12.37 3.98
N ALA A 92 4.51 12.69 4.32
CA ALA A 92 4.99 13.98 4.79
C ALA A 92 6.32 14.29 4.11
N MET A 93 6.75 15.53 4.15
CA MET A 93 8.08 15.91 3.68
C MET A 93 9.14 15.28 4.59
N ILE A 94 10.06 14.52 4.01
CA ILE A 94 11.21 13.96 4.72
C ILE A 94 12.46 14.83 4.50
N ALA A 95 13.39 14.76 5.47
CA ALA A 95 14.66 15.45 5.37
C ALA A 95 15.49 14.93 4.16
N PRO A 96 16.47 15.70 3.67
CA PRO A 96 17.41 15.20 2.68
C PRO A 96 18.13 13.93 3.15
N PRO A 97 18.64 13.11 2.22
CA PRO A 97 19.42 11.93 2.57
C PRO A 97 20.69 12.34 3.34
N ASN A 98 21.02 11.59 4.38
CA ASN A 98 22.10 11.92 5.30
C ASN A 98 23.29 10.94 5.23
N ARG A 99 23.24 9.95 4.34
CA ARG A 99 24.34 9.01 4.13
C ARG A 99 24.37 8.49 2.69
N PRO A 100 25.55 8.13 2.15
CA PRO A 100 25.65 7.38 0.91
C PRO A 100 25.41 5.88 1.19
N GLY A 101 24.73 5.20 0.28
CA GLY A 101 24.67 3.76 0.25
C GLY A 101 25.94 3.15 -0.37
N PHE A 102 26.01 1.82 -0.40
CA PHE A 102 27.19 1.09 -0.88
C PHE A 102 27.61 1.45 -2.32
N TRP A 103 26.65 1.71 -3.19
CA TRP A 103 26.89 2.12 -4.58
C TRP A 103 26.74 3.65 -4.80
N GLY A 104 26.81 4.42 -3.71
CA GLY A 104 26.65 5.89 -3.78
C GLY A 104 25.21 6.38 -3.89
N GLN A 105 24.21 5.49 -3.86
CA GLN A 105 22.80 5.89 -3.85
C GLN A 105 22.48 6.66 -2.56
N PRO A 106 21.60 7.68 -2.65
CA PRO A 106 21.21 8.45 -1.46
C PRO A 106 20.41 7.57 -0.50
N GLN A 107 20.81 7.56 0.77
CA GLN A 107 20.13 6.86 1.86
C GLN A 107 19.80 7.80 3.00
N MET A 108 18.74 7.47 3.70
CA MET A 108 18.40 8.05 4.99
C MET A 108 18.64 7.01 6.07
N GLU A 109 19.34 7.42 7.12
CA GLU A 109 19.40 6.64 8.34
C GLU A 109 18.10 6.79 9.10
N VAL A 110 17.48 5.67 9.43
CA VAL A 110 16.24 5.58 10.19
C VAL A 110 16.44 4.68 11.40
N THR A 111 15.79 5.02 12.51
CA THR A 111 15.73 4.13 13.68
C THR A 111 14.44 3.31 13.58
N VAL A 112 14.58 2.00 13.59
CA VAL A 112 13.45 1.06 13.54
C VAL A 112 13.32 0.37 14.89
N ARG A 113 12.10 0.29 15.39
CA ARG A 113 11.75 -0.54 16.54
C ARG A 113 10.77 -1.63 16.10
N VAL A 114 11.15 -2.87 16.38
CA VAL A 114 10.31 -4.06 16.20
C VAL A 114 10.07 -4.68 17.56
N ASP A 115 8.84 -4.62 18.04
CA ASP A 115 8.46 -5.01 19.41
C ASP A 115 9.38 -4.36 20.47
N ASN A 116 10.27 -5.15 21.10
CA ASN A 116 11.19 -4.69 22.13
C ASN A 116 12.63 -4.41 21.64
N SER A 117 12.90 -4.69 20.36
CA SER A 117 14.22 -4.47 19.75
C SER A 117 14.24 -3.18 18.93
N HIS A 118 15.38 -2.49 18.91
CA HIS A 118 15.60 -1.34 18.06
C HIS A 118 16.93 -1.47 17.30
N SER A 119 16.98 -0.92 16.10
CA SER A 119 18.15 -0.95 15.23
C SER A 119 18.13 0.22 14.25
N ASN A 120 19.33 0.63 13.79
CA ASN A 120 19.46 1.67 12.77
C ASN A 120 19.63 1.02 11.40
N HIS A 121 18.91 1.55 10.41
CA HIS A 121 18.93 1.08 9.03
C HIS A 121 19.24 2.24 8.08
N GLY A 122 19.92 1.95 6.98
CA GLY A 122 20.07 2.86 5.85
C GLY A 122 19.09 2.48 4.76
N TRP A 123 17.99 3.19 4.65
CA TRP A 123 17.03 2.95 3.57
C TRP A 123 17.26 3.87 2.38
N ASN A 124 17.08 3.35 1.17
CA ASN A 124 17.26 4.16 -0.03
C ASN A 124 16.20 5.25 -0.08
N TRP A 125 16.71 6.49 -0.24
CA TRP A 125 15.88 7.67 -0.35
C TRP A 125 15.43 7.84 -1.82
N VAL A 126 14.13 7.85 -2.06
CA VAL A 126 13.61 7.86 -3.43
C VAL A 126 12.79 9.14 -3.65
N ASN A 127 13.37 10.05 -4.42
CA ASN A 127 12.76 11.29 -4.90
C ASN A 127 12.08 12.16 -3.83
N GLY A 128 12.49 12.06 -2.57
CA GLY A 128 11.91 12.82 -1.48
C GLY A 128 10.52 12.38 -1.01
N HIS A 129 10.00 11.28 -1.56
CA HIS A 129 8.63 10.85 -1.31
C HIS A 129 8.53 9.60 -0.47
N PHE A 130 9.50 8.69 -0.57
CA PHE A 130 9.48 7.45 0.20
C PHE A 130 10.89 6.89 0.41
N LEU A 131 10.98 5.95 1.33
CA LEU A 131 12.19 5.20 1.64
C LEU A 131 11.99 3.74 1.27
N SER A 132 12.92 3.18 0.49
CA SER A 132 12.91 1.75 0.16
C SER A 132 13.55 0.97 1.28
N MET A 133 12.76 0.10 1.91
CA MET A 133 13.13 -0.73 3.06
C MET A 133 13.96 -1.92 2.61
N ASP A 134 14.88 -2.36 3.45
CA ASP A 134 15.60 -3.61 3.22
C ASP A 134 14.72 -4.84 3.56
N LYS A 135 15.01 -5.96 2.88
CA LYS A 135 14.25 -7.22 3.06
C LYS A 135 14.37 -7.80 4.48
N GLY A 136 15.46 -7.51 5.18
CA GLY A 136 15.66 -7.95 6.57
C GLY A 136 14.63 -7.32 7.49
N THR A 137 14.50 -5.99 7.44
CA THR A 137 13.49 -5.23 8.19
C THR A 137 12.08 -5.68 7.87
N VAL A 138 11.76 -5.92 6.58
CA VAL A 138 10.43 -6.45 6.20
C VAL A 138 10.14 -7.77 6.89
N ARG A 139 11.10 -8.70 6.90
CA ARG A 139 10.92 -10.01 7.56
C ARG A 139 10.77 -9.93 9.08
N GLU A 140 11.42 -8.96 9.71
CA GLU A 140 11.25 -8.69 11.15
C GLU A 140 9.86 -8.13 11.43
N MET A 141 9.39 -7.16 10.64
CA MET A 141 8.08 -6.54 10.77
C MET A 141 6.94 -7.56 10.61
N LEU A 142 7.04 -8.51 9.68
CA LEU A 142 5.96 -9.46 9.38
C LEU A 142 5.55 -10.33 10.57
N GLY A 143 6.41 -10.55 11.54
CA GLY A 143 6.11 -11.34 12.76
C GLY A 143 5.78 -10.49 13.98
N ALA A 144 5.88 -9.16 13.88
CA ALA A 144 5.80 -8.24 15.00
C ALA A 144 4.36 -7.84 15.36
N GLN A 145 4.17 -7.42 16.61
CA GLN A 145 2.95 -6.76 17.06
C GLN A 145 3.08 -5.24 16.94
N VAL A 146 4.28 -4.70 17.13
CA VAL A 146 4.59 -3.27 17.08
C VAL A 146 5.76 -3.04 16.14
N PHE A 147 5.56 -2.13 15.19
CA PHE A 147 6.60 -1.66 14.29
C PHE A 147 6.61 -0.13 14.29
N LYS A 148 7.76 0.48 14.61
CA LYS A 148 7.90 1.93 14.62
C LYS A 148 9.09 2.34 13.77
N VAL A 149 8.93 3.46 13.06
CA VAL A 149 9.96 4.06 12.22
C VAL A 149 10.14 5.50 12.65
N GLU A 150 11.32 5.83 13.15
CA GLU A 150 11.73 7.21 13.35
C GLU A 150 12.43 7.69 12.08
N VAL A 151 11.88 8.73 11.49
CA VAL A 151 12.34 9.31 10.21
C VAL A 151 12.64 10.79 10.39
N GLY A 152 13.73 11.25 9.77
CA GLY A 152 14.08 12.68 9.77
C GLY A 152 13.08 13.48 8.92
N THR A 153 12.56 14.56 9.48
CA THR A 153 11.77 15.57 8.77
C THR A 153 12.42 16.94 8.88
N PRO A 154 12.00 17.96 8.09
CA PRO A 154 12.51 19.33 8.26
C PRO A 154 12.24 19.94 9.64
N ARG A 155 11.33 19.36 10.42
CA ARG A 155 11.00 19.79 11.80
C ARG A 155 11.75 19.03 12.89
N GLY A 156 12.51 18.00 12.49
CA GLY A 156 13.20 17.08 13.38
C GLY A 156 12.74 15.62 13.17
N PRO A 157 13.23 14.70 14.01
CA PRO A 157 12.80 13.29 13.95
C PRO A 157 11.35 13.13 14.36
N GLU A 158 10.62 12.34 13.59
CA GLU A 158 9.20 12.01 13.81
C GLU A 158 9.00 10.50 13.79
N ILE A 159 8.03 9.99 14.54
CA ILE A 159 7.80 8.54 14.68
C ILE A 159 6.47 8.15 14.04
N ALA A 160 6.54 7.27 13.03
CA ALA A 160 5.39 6.54 12.51
C ALA A 160 5.27 5.20 13.26
N SER A 161 4.08 4.89 13.74
CA SER A 161 3.78 3.66 14.51
C SER A 161 2.81 2.79 13.74
N PHE A 162 3.05 1.48 13.70
CA PHE A 162 2.25 0.50 12.97
C PHE A 162 1.95 -0.70 13.85
N SER A 163 0.80 -1.33 13.61
CA SER A 163 0.37 -2.59 14.22
C SER A 163 0.31 -3.70 13.14
N PRO A 164 1.45 -4.33 12.78
CA PRO A 164 1.50 -5.31 11.69
C PRO A 164 0.88 -6.65 12.03
N GLY A 165 0.55 -6.90 13.28
CA GLY A 165 -0.05 -8.17 13.72
C GLY A 165 -1.35 -8.53 13.00
N GLY A 166 -1.61 -9.84 12.89
CA GLY A 166 -2.82 -10.38 12.27
C GLY A 166 -2.75 -10.56 10.75
N LEU A 167 -1.63 -10.23 10.11
CA LEU A 167 -1.43 -10.48 8.68
C LEU A 167 -1.48 -11.99 8.37
N ASP A 168 -2.17 -12.36 7.30
CA ASP A 168 -2.15 -13.74 6.77
C ASP A 168 -0.79 -14.04 6.12
N LEU A 169 0.11 -14.63 6.90
CA LEU A 169 1.46 -14.95 6.47
C LEU A 169 1.50 -16.01 5.36
N ALA A 170 0.47 -16.85 5.21
CA ALA A 170 0.41 -17.81 4.12
C ALA A 170 0.17 -17.10 2.77
N ARG A 171 -0.66 -16.07 2.76
CA ARG A 171 -0.86 -15.21 1.57
C ARG A 171 0.42 -14.49 1.19
N VAL A 172 1.09 -13.85 2.14
CA VAL A 172 2.35 -13.14 1.88
C VAL A 172 3.44 -14.10 1.40
N LYS A 173 3.57 -15.27 1.99
CA LYS A 173 4.51 -16.29 1.51
C LYS A 173 4.22 -16.70 0.07
N LYS A 174 2.94 -16.92 -0.28
CA LYS A 174 2.54 -17.29 -1.63
C LYS A 174 2.81 -16.19 -2.65
N ALA A 175 2.49 -14.94 -2.31
CA ALA A 175 2.59 -13.80 -3.23
C ALA A 175 4.00 -13.20 -3.33
N CYS A 176 4.82 -13.30 -2.27
CA CYS A 176 6.07 -12.55 -2.13
C CYS A 176 7.29 -13.42 -1.81
N ASP A 177 7.12 -14.74 -1.58
CA ASP A 177 8.18 -15.64 -1.06
C ASP A 177 8.85 -15.07 0.21
N LEU A 178 8.02 -14.51 1.10
CA LEU A 178 8.46 -13.95 2.36
C LEU A 178 7.97 -14.80 3.54
N THR A 179 8.86 -14.94 4.51
CA THR A 179 8.55 -15.52 5.82
C THR A 179 9.11 -14.60 6.90
N PRO A 180 8.45 -14.49 8.07
CA PRO A 180 8.99 -13.79 9.21
C PRO A 180 10.41 -14.25 9.54
N LYS A 181 11.22 -13.36 10.10
CA LYS A 181 12.50 -13.73 10.71
C LYS A 181 12.18 -14.54 11.96
N LYS A 182 12.84 -15.69 12.10
CA LYS A 182 12.77 -16.45 13.37
C LYS A 182 13.41 -15.61 14.48
N PRO A 183 12.79 -15.58 15.66
CA PRO A 183 13.36 -14.94 16.85
C PRO A 183 14.73 -15.52 17.25
#